data_d60125c81cfcf9b699302cad96055495
#
_entry.id   d60125c81cfcf9b699302cad96055495
#
_cell.length_a   1.000
_cell.length_b   1.000
_cell.length_c   1.000
_cell.angle_alpha   90.00
_cell.angle_beta   90.00
_cell.angle_gamma   90.00
#
_symmetry.space_group_name_H-M   'P 1'
#
loop_
_entity.id
_entity.type
_entity.pdbx_description
1 polymer ?
#
loop_
_entity_poly.entity_id
_entity_poly.type
_entity_poly.pdbx_seq_one_letter_code
_entity_poly.pdbx_strand_id
1 'polypeptide(L)'
;RSPTGKGDKIMEKKPFVTLAQAEEIAKTYPTPFYLYDEKGIRENVKHLKQAFSWNKGYKEYFAVKATPNPFILKILQEYGCGTDCSSLTELMMSDRCGFADGDSIMFSSNETPAEEFVLAKKLGAIINLDDITHIDFLKDACGIPERICCRYNPGGYFSLGTDIMDNPGDAKYGMTKPQIFEAFKRLKREGVKEFGIHSFLASNTVSNEYYPALAAILFNLAVELKENLGVHIG
;
A
#
# COMPACT_ATOMS: atom_id res chain seq x y z
N ARG A 1 -41.46 -10.20 -13.08
CA ARG A 1 -40.97 -11.37 -12.31
C ARG A 1 -39.61 -10.97 -11.78
N SER A 2 -39.49 -10.68 -10.48
CA SER A 2 -38.25 -10.33 -9.78
C SER A 2 -37.33 -11.55 -9.68
N PRO A 3 -36.02 -11.42 -9.90
CA PRO A 3 -35.07 -12.48 -9.49
C PRO A 3 -34.93 -12.40 -7.97
N THR A 4 -35.17 -13.52 -7.33
CA THR A 4 -34.94 -13.74 -5.90
C THR A 4 -33.45 -13.63 -5.62
N GLY A 5 -33.02 -12.52 -5.07
CA GLY A 5 -31.67 -12.36 -4.53
C GLY A 5 -31.47 -13.32 -3.36
N LYS A 6 -30.41 -14.12 -3.42
CA LYS A 6 -29.85 -14.76 -2.23
C LYS A 6 -29.41 -13.64 -1.31
N GLY A 7 -30.12 -13.47 -0.19
CA GLY A 7 -29.77 -12.48 0.81
C GLY A 7 -28.35 -12.75 1.33
N ASP A 8 -27.46 -11.81 1.09
CA ASP A 8 -26.18 -11.76 1.76
C ASP A 8 -26.48 -11.77 3.26
N LYS A 9 -26.02 -12.83 3.94
CA LYS A 9 -26.02 -12.85 5.39
C LYS A 9 -25.10 -11.71 5.84
N ILE A 10 -25.71 -10.57 6.19
CA ILE A 10 -25.00 -9.51 6.90
C ILE A 10 -24.43 -10.20 8.15
N MET A 11 -23.12 -10.41 8.18
CA MET A 11 -22.46 -10.92 9.38
C MET A 11 -22.66 -9.89 10.47
N GLU A 12 -23.48 -10.21 11.46
CA GLU A 12 -23.73 -9.35 12.61
C GLU A 12 -22.38 -9.12 13.34
N LYS A 13 -21.86 -7.90 13.22
CA LYS A 13 -20.62 -7.52 13.90
C LYS A 13 -20.88 -7.47 15.39
N LYS A 14 -20.31 -8.42 16.13
CA LYS A 14 -20.36 -8.42 17.59
C LYS A 14 -19.26 -7.52 18.14
N PRO A 15 -19.59 -6.60 19.05
CA PRO A 15 -18.57 -5.83 19.78
C PRO A 15 -17.59 -6.78 20.48
N PHE A 16 -16.32 -6.46 20.48
CA PHE A 16 -15.30 -7.26 21.18
C PHE A 16 -15.24 -6.97 22.69
N VAL A 17 -16.00 -5.99 23.17
CA VAL A 17 -16.22 -5.70 24.60
C VAL A 17 -17.72 -5.66 24.90
N THR A 18 -18.08 -6.01 26.12
CA THR A 18 -19.46 -5.87 26.63
C THR A 18 -19.74 -4.42 27.02
N LEU A 19 -21.02 -4.06 27.14
CA LEU A 19 -21.43 -2.74 27.62
C LEU A 19 -20.81 -2.41 28.99
N ALA A 20 -20.85 -3.33 29.91
CA ALA A 20 -20.28 -3.14 31.25
C ALA A 20 -18.76 -2.88 31.21
N GLN A 21 -18.03 -3.57 30.32
CA GLN A 21 -16.60 -3.30 30.12
C GLN A 21 -16.37 -1.91 29.50
N ALA A 22 -17.19 -1.50 28.52
CA ALA A 22 -17.08 -0.18 27.92
C ALA A 22 -17.36 0.94 28.95
N GLU A 23 -18.37 0.77 29.81
CA GLU A 23 -18.69 1.69 30.91
C GLU A 23 -17.55 1.79 31.94
N GLU A 24 -16.91 0.68 32.28
CA GLU A 24 -15.77 0.68 33.20
C GLU A 24 -14.54 1.39 32.57
N ILE A 25 -14.26 1.14 31.30
CA ILE A 25 -13.19 1.84 30.55
C ILE A 25 -13.46 3.35 30.52
N ALA A 26 -14.71 3.76 30.28
CA ALA A 26 -15.11 5.17 30.22
C ALA A 26 -14.93 5.92 31.56
N LYS A 27 -14.88 5.23 32.71
CA LYS A 27 -14.53 5.86 34.00
C LYS A 27 -13.09 6.30 34.09
N THR A 28 -12.19 5.60 33.38
CA THR A 28 -10.74 5.88 33.38
C THR A 28 -10.34 6.77 32.22
N TYR A 29 -10.93 6.55 31.06
CA TYR A 29 -10.61 7.28 29.83
C TYR A 29 -11.81 8.14 29.40
N PRO A 30 -11.67 9.48 29.35
CA PRO A 30 -12.76 10.34 28.94
C PRO A 30 -13.17 10.11 27.48
N THR A 31 -14.46 10.09 27.22
CA THR A 31 -15.02 10.00 25.86
C THR A 31 -14.89 11.33 25.11
N PRO A 32 -14.70 11.33 23.76
CA PRO A 32 -14.61 10.14 22.91
C PRO A 32 -13.20 9.54 22.91
N PHE A 33 -13.09 8.22 22.73
CA PHE A 33 -11.81 7.52 22.56
C PHE A 33 -11.93 6.39 21.54
N TYR A 34 -10.80 5.98 20.94
CA TYR A 34 -10.70 4.79 20.11
C TYR A 34 -10.29 3.60 20.97
N LEU A 35 -11.03 2.50 20.86
CA LEU A 35 -10.70 1.23 21.49
C LEU A 35 -10.32 0.20 20.40
N TYR A 36 -9.14 -0.38 20.52
CA TYR A 36 -8.62 -1.33 19.55
C TYR A 36 -8.63 -2.75 20.11
N ASP A 37 -9.03 -3.72 19.28
CA ASP A 37 -8.96 -5.15 19.59
C ASP A 37 -7.59 -5.70 19.17
N GLU A 38 -6.63 -5.70 20.09
CA GLU A 38 -5.29 -6.23 19.83
C GLU A 38 -5.33 -7.70 19.41
N LYS A 39 -6.18 -8.53 20.05
CA LYS A 39 -6.32 -9.94 19.68
C LYS A 39 -6.79 -10.09 18.23
N GLY A 40 -7.81 -9.32 17.84
CA GLY A 40 -8.32 -9.31 16.47
C GLY A 40 -7.28 -8.86 15.46
N ILE A 41 -6.49 -7.83 15.77
CA ILE A 41 -5.37 -7.36 14.93
C ILE A 41 -4.37 -8.49 14.71
N ARG A 42 -3.92 -9.15 15.78
CA ARG A 42 -2.95 -10.25 15.74
C ARG A 42 -3.47 -11.47 14.96
N GLU A 43 -4.72 -11.83 15.15
CA GLU A 43 -5.36 -12.93 14.41
C GLU A 43 -5.46 -12.62 12.92
N ASN A 44 -5.86 -11.40 12.56
CA ASN A 44 -5.98 -10.98 11.17
C ASN A 44 -4.64 -11.02 10.41
N VAL A 45 -3.56 -10.53 11.03
CA VAL A 45 -2.21 -10.62 10.43
C VAL A 45 -1.78 -12.06 10.23
N LYS A 46 -2.05 -12.95 11.19
CA LYS A 46 -1.73 -14.39 11.06
C LYS A 46 -2.48 -15.02 9.89
N HIS A 47 -3.78 -14.73 9.75
CA HIS A 47 -4.59 -15.22 8.63
C HIS A 47 -4.06 -14.73 7.29
N LEU A 48 -3.69 -13.45 7.19
CA LEU A 48 -3.11 -12.87 5.98
C LEU A 48 -1.80 -13.57 5.61
N LYS A 49 -0.86 -13.70 6.56
CA LYS A 49 0.41 -14.42 6.34
C LYS A 49 0.18 -15.88 5.94
N GLN A 50 -0.79 -16.55 6.52
CA GLN A 50 -1.14 -17.93 6.15
C GLN A 50 -1.67 -18.00 4.72
N ALA A 51 -2.54 -17.06 4.31
CA ALA A 51 -3.09 -17.00 2.96
C ALA A 51 -2.01 -16.85 1.88
N PHE A 52 -0.93 -16.14 2.18
CA PHE A 52 0.20 -15.90 1.28
C PHE A 52 1.43 -16.78 1.55
N SER A 53 1.32 -17.83 2.39
CA SER A 53 2.45 -18.69 2.79
C SER A 53 3.09 -19.47 1.63
N TRP A 54 2.41 -19.59 0.51
CA TRP A 54 2.90 -20.18 -0.73
C TRP A 54 3.95 -19.30 -1.43
N ASN A 55 3.94 -17.98 -1.18
CA ASN A 55 4.90 -17.02 -1.72
C ASN A 55 5.92 -16.63 -0.65
N LYS A 56 7.13 -17.16 -0.73
CA LYS A 56 8.21 -16.91 0.24
C LYS A 56 8.68 -15.45 0.26
N GLY A 57 8.47 -14.71 -0.84
CA GLY A 57 8.82 -13.29 -0.95
C GLY A 57 7.71 -12.34 -0.48
N TYR A 58 6.56 -12.86 -0.05
CA TYR A 58 5.47 -12.01 0.40
C TYR A 58 5.82 -11.21 1.65
N LYS A 59 5.61 -9.90 1.57
CA LYS A 59 5.69 -8.97 2.69
C LYS A 59 4.50 -8.02 2.66
N GLU A 60 3.83 -7.87 3.78
CA GLU A 60 2.75 -6.91 3.95
C GLU A 60 3.33 -5.56 4.36
N TYR A 61 2.88 -4.49 3.73
CA TYR A 61 3.18 -3.12 4.11
C TYR A 61 1.90 -2.42 4.53
N PHE A 62 1.80 -2.11 5.80
CA PHE A 62 0.62 -1.47 6.37
C PHE A 62 0.60 0.02 6.08
N ALA A 63 -0.49 0.51 5.48
CA ALA A 63 -0.69 1.94 5.20
C ALA A 63 -0.80 2.74 6.51
N VAL A 64 0.24 3.49 6.86
CA VAL A 64 0.31 4.25 8.12
C VAL A 64 -0.84 5.23 8.25
N LYS A 65 -1.23 5.90 7.17
CA LYS A 65 -2.36 6.85 7.15
C LYS A 65 -3.70 6.26 7.59
N ALA A 66 -3.90 4.95 7.42
CA ALA A 66 -5.14 4.29 7.82
C ALA A 66 -5.30 4.27 9.35
N THR A 67 -4.21 4.09 10.09
CA THR A 67 -4.20 4.13 11.56
C THR A 67 -2.80 4.51 12.03
N PRO A 68 -2.47 5.81 12.13
CA PRO A 68 -1.14 6.29 12.50
C PRO A 68 -0.89 6.16 14.01
N ASN A 69 -0.90 4.91 14.50
CA ASN A 69 -0.73 4.59 15.91
C ASN A 69 0.53 3.74 16.11
N PRO A 70 1.57 4.27 16.79
CA PRO A 70 2.83 3.56 17.01
C PRO A 70 2.68 2.20 17.69
N PHE A 71 1.72 2.03 18.59
CA PHE A 71 1.48 0.75 19.26
C PHE A 71 0.97 -0.31 18.29
N ILE A 72 0.07 0.06 17.37
CA ILE A 72 -0.44 -0.85 16.33
C ILE A 72 0.68 -1.19 15.35
N LEU A 73 1.47 -0.20 14.92
CA LEU A 73 2.61 -0.45 14.04
C LEU A 73 3.60 -1.44 14.65
N LYS A 74 3.89 -1.34 15.95
CA LYS A 74 4.75 -2.29 16.66
C LYS A 74 4.17 -3.70 16.72
N ILE A 75 2.86 -3.84 16.93
CA ILE A 75 2.20 -5.16 16.86
C ILE A 75 2.40 -5.78 15.46
N LEU A 76 2.20 -5.00 14.40
CA LEU A 76 2.37 -5.47 13.03
C LEU A 76 3.84 -5.84 12.72
N GLN A 77 4.79 -5.06 13.26
CA GLN A 77 6.22 -5.32 13.14
C GLN A 77 6.62 -6.68 13.74
N GLU A 78 6.04 -7.09 14.87
CA GLU A 78 6.28 -8.41 15.48
C GLU A 78 5.97 -9.58 14.51
N TYR A 79 5.11 -9.35 13.53
CA TYR A 79 4.76 -10.31 12.48
C TYR A 79 5.54 -10.10 11.17
N GLY A 80 6.52 -9.20 11.16
CA GLY A 80 7.35 -8.92 9.99
C GLY A 80 6.65 -8.08 8.92
N CYS A 81 5.56 -7.37 9.26
CA CYS A 81 4.97 -6.37 8.36
C CYS A 81 5.90 -5.15 8.27
N GLY A 82 5.92 -4.53 7.11
CA GLY A 82 6.48 -3.20 6.90
C GLY A 82 5.42 -2.10 7.02
N THR A 83 5.82 -0.87 6.72
CA THR A 83 4.93 0.31 6.67
C THR A 83 4.90 0.89 5.26
N ASP A 84 3.71 1.31 4.80
CA ASP A 84 3.56 2.12 3.60
C ASP A 84 3.25 3.56 4.02
N CYS A 85 4.18 4.46 3.71
CA CYS A 85 4.18 5.86 4.09
C CYS A 85 3.84 6.75 2.89
N SER A 86 3.06 7.79 3.11
CA SER A 86 2.69 8.76 2.07
C SER A 86 3.00 10.21 2.46
N SER A 87 3.76 10.42 3.55
CA SER A 87 4.16 11.75 4.02
C SER A 87 5.40 11.71 4.89
N LEU A 88 6.02 12.91 5.09
CA LEU A 88 7.15 13.09 5.98
C LEU A 88 6.88 12.57 7.40
N THR A 89 5.71 12.88 7.95
CA THR A 89 5.33 12.47 9.30
C THR A 89 5.23 10.96 9.44
N GLU A 90 4.70 10.27 8.42
CA GLU A 90 4.61 8.81 8.41
C GLU A 90 5.98 8.15 8.31
N LEU A 91 6.89 8.70 7.50
CA LEU A 91 8.30 8.27 7.45
C LEU A 91 8.99 8.43 8.82
N MET A 92 8.82 9.58 9.47
CA MET A 92 9.38 9.84 10.80
C MET A 92 8.79 8.89 11.86
N MET A 93 7.50 8.60 11.78
CA MET A 93 6.86 7.64 12.70
C MET A 93 7.40 6.24 12.49
N SER A 94 7.53 5.80 11.25
CA SER A 94 8.07 4.47 10.90
C SER A 94 9.52 4.32 11.36
N ASP A 95 10.35 5.32 11.17
CA ASP A 95 11.73 5.37 11.67
C ASP A 95 11.77 5.21 13.21
N ARG A 96 10.99 6.02 13.92
CA ARG A 96 10.93 5.96 15.40
C ARG A 96 10.34 4.66 15.93
N CYS A 97 9.52 3.97 15.15
CA CYS A 97 9.03 2.63 15.49
C CYS A 97 10.04 1.52 15.17
N GLY A 98 11.17 1.83 14.52
CA GLY A 98 12.24 0.87 14.22
C GLY A 98 12.06 0.12 12.91
N PHE A 99 11.38 0.71 11.91
CA PHE A 99 11.22 0.10 10.57
C PHE A 99 12.34 0.45 9.59
N ALA A 100 13.27 1.32 9.94
CA ALA A 100 14.38 1.73 9.07
C ALA A 100 15.49 0.64 9.02
N ASP A 101 15.16 -0.54 8.51
CA ASP A 101 16.02 -1.73 8.43
C ASP A 101 16.24 -2.23 6.99
N GLY A 102 16.06 -1.36 6.00
CA GLY A 102 16.40 -1.60 4.59
C GLY A 102 15.22 -1.81 3.67
N ASP A 103 14.26 -2.67 3.96
CA ASP A 103 13.12 -2.95 3.07
C ASP A 103 11.76 -2.97 3.79
N SER A 104 11.71 -2.45 5.00
CA SER A 104 10.48 -2.44 5.80
C SER A 104 9.64 -1.18 5.63
N ILE A 105 10.08 -0.22 4.82
CA ILE A 105 9.32 0.98 4.50
C ILE A 105 9.07 1.05 2.99
N MET A 106 7.80 1.12 2.58
CA MET A 106 7.39 1.63 1.28
C MET A 106 7.10 3.12 1.40
N PHE A 107 7.42 3.89 0.37
CA PHE A 107 7.08 5.30 0.30
C PHE A 107 6.29 5.57 -0.98
N SER A 108 4.98 5.75 -0.82
CA SER A 108 3.99 5.91 -1.89
C SER A 108 3.29 7.27 -1.75
N SER A 109 3.93 8.31 -2.27
CA SER A 109 3.41 9.68 -2.26
C SER A 109 3.15 10.17 -3.67
N ASN A 110 2.17 11.05 -3.87
CA ASN A 110 1.78 11.57 -5.17
C ASN A 110 2.03 13.07 -5.36
N GLU A 111 2.14 13.84 -4.28
CA GLU A 111 2.54 15.26 -4.31
C GLU A 111 3.76 15.43 -3.41
N THR A 112 4.90 14.90 -3.84
CA THR A 112 6.05 14.63 -2.99
C THR A 112 7.02 15.82 -2.95
N PRO A 113 7.18 16.50 -1.82
CA PRO A 113 8.25 17.47 -1.61
C PRO A 113 9.64 16.81 -1.65
N ALA A 114 10.67 17.59 -1.98
CA ALA A 114 12.03 17.09 -2.10
C ALA A 114 12.57 16.46 -0.79
N GLU A 115 12.26 17.07 0.34
CA GLU A 115 12.66 16.57 1.66
C GLU A 115 12.09 15.20 2.00
N GLU A 116 10.93 14.86 1.49
CA GLU A 116 10.34 13.53 1.68
C GLU A 116 11.10 12.46 0.90
N PHE A 117 11.50 12.73 -0.34
CA PHE A 117 12.37 11.85 -1.11
C PHE A 117 13.75 11.67 -0.44
N VAL A 118 14.33 12.75 0.05
CA VAL A 118 15.61 12.72 0.77
C VAL A 118 15.50 11.82 2.00
N LEU A 119 14.44 12.00 2.82
CA LEU A 119 14.26 11.18 4.02
C LEU A 119 13.94 9.72 3.65
N ALA A 120 13.05 9.47 2.70
CA ALA A 120 12.71 8.12 2.26
C ALA A 120 13.96 7.35 1.82
N LYS A 121 14.79 7.98 0.97
CA LYS A 121 16.06 7.37 0.54
C LYS A 121 17.02 7.14 1.69
N LYS A 122 17.15 8.10 2.62
CA LYS A 122 18.01 7.98 3.81
C LYS A 122 17.60 6.80 4.70
N LEU A 123 16.29 6.53 4.81
CA LEU A 123 15.75 5.42 5.59
C LEU A 123 15.80 4.07 4.85
N GLY A 124 16.28 4.04 3.60
CA GLY A 124 16.30 2.84 2.78
C GLY A 124 14.92 2.41 2.28
N ALA A 125 13.94 3.32 2.27
CA ALA A 125 12.59 3.02 1.83
C ALA A 125 12.54 2.63 0.34
N ILE A 126 11.64 1.72 -0.01
CA ILE A 126 11.30 1.42 -1.40
C ILE A 126 10.43 2.56 -1.91
N ILE A 127 10.98 3.39 -2.78
CA ILE A 127 10.28 4.56 -3.31
C ILE A 127 9.40 4.14 -4.49
N ASN A 128 8.12 4.48 -4.42
CA ASN A 128 7.13 4.27 -5.46
C ASN A 128 6.83 5.61 -6.15
N LEU A 129 7.21 5.75 -7.41
CA LEU A 129 6.98 6.96 -8.20
C LEU A 129 5.57 6.97 -8.76
N ASP A 130 4.81 8.01 -8.44
CA ASP A 130 3.42 8.18 -8.89
C ASP A 130 3.34 8.71 -10.33
N ASP A 131 4.27 9.57 -10.73
CA ASP A 131 4.30 10.22 -12.05
C ASP A 131 5.69 10.14 -12.69
N ILE A 132 5.74 10.17 -14.01
CA ILE A 132 7.00 10.09 -14.78
C ILE A 132 7.92 11.29 -14.51
N THR A 133 7.37 12.45 -14.18
CA THR A 133 8.13 13.66 -13.83
C THR A 133 8.89 13.51 -12.53
N HIS A 134 8.44 12.62 -11.65
CA HIS A 134 9.11 12.33 -10.38
C HIS A 134 10.51 11.72 -10.59
N ILE A 135 10.83 11.15 -11.74
CA ILE A 135 12.16 10.59 -12.02
C ILE A 135 13.22 11.69 -11.97
N ASP A 136 13.02 12.77 -12.70
CA ASP A 136 13.97 13.89 -12.71
C ASP A 136 13.99 14.58 -11.35
N PHE A 137 12.83 14.80 -10.75
CA PHE A 137 12.72 15.45 -9.44
C PHE A 137 13.41 14.65 -8.32
N LEU A 138 13.24 13.32 -8.28
CA LEU A 138 13.95 12.46 -7.34
C LEU A 138 15.47 12.49 -7.58
N LYS A 139 15.88 12.44 -8.86
CA LYS A 139 17.28 12.51 -9.26
C LYS A 139 17.94 13.79 -8.75
N ASP A 140 17.28 14.93 -8.93
CA ASP A 140 17.79 16.23 -8.52
C ASP A 140 17.78 16.38 -6.99
N ALA A 141 16.77 15.84 -6.31
CA ALA A 141 16.63 15.96 -4.85
C ALA A 141 17.68 15.13 -4.09
N CYS A 142 17.91 13.89 -4.51
CA CYS A 142 18.78 12.98 -3.75
C CYS A 142 19.45 11.86 -4.59
N GLY A 143 19.27 11.86 -5.91
CA GLY A 143 19.73 10.78 -6.80
C GLY A 143 18.83 9.54 -6.77
N ILE A 144 18.83 8.78 -7.85
CA ILE A 144 18.01 7.58 -8.01
C ILE A 144 18.58 6.42 -7.18
N PRO A 145 17.78 5.73 -6.33
CA PRO A 145 18.21 4.52 -5.65
C PRO A 145 18.24 3.30 -6.61
N GLU A 146 18.92 2.23 -6.20
CA GLU A 146 19.03 1.01 -7.02
C GLU A 146 17.70 0.24 -7.13
N ARG A 147 16.79 0.44 -6.19
CA ARG A 147 15.43 -0.17 -6.16
C ARG A 147 14.39 0.92 -6.32
N ILE A 148 13.52 0.80 -7.32
CA ILE A 148 12.42 1.74 -7.59
C ILE A 148 11.16 0.99 -7.96
N CYS A 149 10.04 1.44 -7.41
CA CYS A 149 8.70 1.05 -7.80
C CYS A 149 8.03 2.18 -8.60
N CYS A 150 7.17 1.85 -9.55
CA CYS A 150 6.38 2.83 -10.29
C CYS A 150 4.90 2.48 -10.19
N ARG A 151 4.06 3.49 -9.96
CA ARG A 151 2.62 3.32 -9.91
C ARG A 151 2.03 3.31 -11.31
N TYR A 152 1.33 2.24 -11.61
CA TYR A 152 0.62 2.03 -12.85
C TYR A 152 -0.87 2.37 -12.71
N ASN A 153 -1.39 3.16 -13.65
CA ASN A 153 -2.80 3.38 -13.86
C ASN A 153 -3.22 2.71 -15.18
N PRO A 154 -4.03 1.64 -15.14
CA PRO A 154 -4.43 0.92 -16.35
C PRO A 154 -5.37 1.73 -17.25
N GLY A 155 -5.92 2.85 -16.77
CA GLY A 155 -6.94 3.59 -17.47
C GLY A 155 -8.29 2.85 -17.52
N GLY A 156 -9.26 3.43 -18.24
CA GLY A 156 -10.57 2.80 -18.46
C GLY A 156 -11.46 2.74 -17.21
N TYR A 157 -12.39 1.81 -17.24
CA TYR A 157 -13.39 1.62 -16.19
C TYR A 157 -13.04 0.40 -15.34
N PHE A 158 -12.93 0.57 -14.02
CA PHE A 158 -12.71 -0.52 -13.07
C PHE A 158 -13.89 -0.56 -12.09
N SER A 159 -14.86 -1.44 -12.34
CA SER A 159 -16.16 -1.46 -11.65
C SER A 159 -16.20 -2.28 -10.35
N LEU A 160 -15.09 -2.87 -9.93
CA LEU A 160 -15.00 -3.71 -8.72
C LEU A 160 -14.56 -2.89 -7.50
N GLY A 161 -15.26 -1.83 -7.20
CA GLY A 161 -14.91 -0.96 -6.09
C GLY A 161 -16.12 -0.26 -5.49
N THR A 162 -15.83 0.60 -4.55
CA THR A 162 -16.81 1.57 -4.03
C THR A 162 -16.73 2.85 -4.85
N ASP A 163 -17.82 3.62 -4.93
CA ASP A 163 -17.90 4.91 -5.63
C ASP A 163 -17.04 6.02 -4.98
N ILE A 164 -16.12 5.65 -4.06
CA ILE A 164 -15.29 6.59 -3.30
C ILE A 164 -14.08 7.08 -4.11
N MET A 165 -13.64 6.30 -5.10
CA MET A 165 -12.54 6.68 -5.99
C MET A 165 -13.02 6.86 -7.42
N ASP A 166 -12.43 7.83 -8.11
CA ASP A 166 -12.66 8.03 -9.55
C ASP A 166 -12.27 6.79 -10.34
N ASN A 167 -12.92 6.61 -11.50
CA ASN A 167 -12.49 5.57 -12.43
C ASN A 167 -11.03 5.79 -12.83
N PRO A 168 -10.24 4.72 -13.06
CA PRO A 168 -8.85 4.86 -13.47
C PRO A 168 -8.63 5.76 -14.69
N GLY A 169 -9.60 5.85 -15.61
CA GLY A 169 -9.55 6.75 -16.76
C GLY A 169 -9.65 8.24 -16.40
N ASP A 170 -10.28 8.55 -15.29
CA ASP A 170 -10.51 9.92 -14.79
C ASP A 170 -9.54 10.28 -13.65
N ALA A 171 -8.86 9.29 -13.07
CA ALA A 171 -7.96 9.50 -11.93
C ALA A 171 -6.62 10.11 -12.38
N LYS A 172 -6.14 11.09 -11.60
CA LYS A 172 -4.86 11.77 -11.83
C LYS A 172 -3.63 10.97 -11.35
N TYR A 173 -3.81 9.85 -10.69
CA TYR A 173 -2.75 9.10 -10.02
C TYR A 173 -2.23 7.96 -10.87
N GLY A 174 -0.90 7.81 -10.86
CA GLY A 174 -0.21 6.73 -11.56
C GLY A 174 0.05 7.00 -13.04
N MET A 175 1.02 6.28 -13.57
CA MET A 175 1.46 6.40 -14.96
C MET A 175 0.60 5.56 -15.89
N THR A 176 0.27 6.07 -17.05
CA THR A 176 -0.34 5.31 -18.14
C THR A 176 0.63 4.24 -18.67
N LYS A 177 0.13 3.27 -19.45
CA LYS A 177 0.98 2.21 -20.01
C LYS A 177 2.17 2.75 -20.82
N PRO A 178 2.02 3.72 -21.75
CA PRO A 178 3.17 4.31 -22.42
C PRO A 178 4.17 4.98 -21.49
N GLN A 179 3.68 5.68 -20.45
CA GLN A 179 4.54 6.33 -19.45
C GLN A 179 5.31 5.31 -18.60
N ILE A 180 4.68 4.19 -18.19
CA ILE A 180 5.36 3.11 -17.46
C ILE A 180 6.53 2.55 -18.29
N PHE A 181 6.30 2.25 -19.56
CA PHE A 181 7.37 1.74 -20.43
C PHE A 181 8.52 2.74 -20.58
N GLU A 182 8.22 4.03 -20.75
CA GLU A 182 9.25 5.05 -20.84
C GLU A 182 9.96 5.27 -19.48
N ALA A 183 9.23 5.27 -18.38
CA ALA A 183 9.79 5.37 -17.03
C ALA A 183 10.80 4.25 -16.78
N PHE A 184 10.45 3.00 -17.05
CA PHE A 184 11.36 1.87 -16.85
C PHE A 184 12.58 1.91 -17.78
N LYS A 185 12.44 2.37 -19.02
CA LYS A 185 13.60 2.62 -19.91
C LYS A 185 14.55 3.67 -19.34
N ARG A 186 13.99 4.76 -18.80
CA ARG A 186 14.78 5.83 -18.18
C ARG A 186 15.48 5.34 -16.93
N LEU A 187 14.76 4.70 -16.02
CA LEU A 187 15.29 4.17 -14.75
C LEU A 187 16.39 3.13 -14.99
N LYS A 188 16.24 2.27 -16.00
CA LYS A 188 17.29 1.32 -16.39
C LYS A 188 18.57 2.03 -16.84
N ARG A 189 18.45 3.14 -17.60
CA ARG A 189 19.60 3.97 -18.01
C ARG A 189 20.25 4.69 -16.81
N GLU A 190 19.48 5.03 -15.80
CA GLU A 190 19.96 5.63 -14.55
C GLU A 190 20.61 4.62 -13.58
N GLY A 191 20.63 3.33 -13.91
CA GLY A 191 21.32 2.31 -13.13
C GLY A 191 20.46 1.58 -12.12
N VAL A 192 19.14 1.71 -12.18
CA VAL A 192 18.21 0.93 -11.34
C VAL A 192 18.37 -0.56 -11.65
N LYS A 193 18.46 -1.37 -10.62
CA LYS A 193 18.67 -2.82 -10.69
C LYS A 193 17.44 -3.63 -10.31
N GLU A 194 16.67 -3.13 -9.34
CA GLU A 194 15.48 -3.78 -8.82
C GLU A 194 14.24 -2.93 -9.12
N PHE A 195 13.27 -3.54 -9.78
CA PHE A 195 12.09 -2.85 -10.29
C PHE A 195 10.83 -3.43 -9.68
N GLY A 196 9.94 -2.55 -9.20
CA GLY A 196 8.61 -2.90 -8.75
C GLY A 196 7.52 -2.18 -9.53
N ILE A 197 6.33 -2.75 -9.54
CA ILE A 197 5.12 -2.08 -10.02
C ILE A 197 4.09 -2.03 -8.91
N HIS A 198 3.36 -0.95 -8.85
CA HIS A 198 2.32 -0.71 -7.86
C HIS A 198 1.05 -0.26 -8.57
N SER A 199 -0.11 -0.54 -8.01
CA SER A 199 -1.37 0.06 -8.42
C SER A 199 -2.33 0.18 -7.25
N PHE A 200 -3.14 1.21 -7.26
CA PHE A 200 -4.15 1.46 -6.25
C PHE A 200 -5.41 2.02 -6.95
N LEU A 201 -6.40 1.16 -7.18
CA LEU A 201 -7.57 1.46 -8.00
C LEU A 201 -8.87 1.58 -7.20
N ALA A 202 -8.89 1.12 -5.96
CA ALA A 202 -10.05 1.22 -5.08
C ALA A 202 -9.65 1.27 -3.61
N SER A 203 -10.52 1.85 -2.79
CA SER A 203 -10.40 1.88 -1.32
C SER A 203 -11.72 1.52 -0.67
N ASN A 204 -11.69 1.18 0.63
CA ASN A 204 -12.88 0.82 1.42
C ASN A 204 -13.69 -0.33 0.81
N THR A 205 -13.03 -1.28 0.16
CA THR A 205 -13.68 -2.47 -0.38
C THR A 205 -14.09 -3.41 0.75
N VAL A 206 -15.27 -4.00 0.61
CA VAL A 206 -15.82 -4.96 1.59
C VAL A 206 -15.77 -6.40 1.09
N SER A 207 -15.28 -6.63 -0.14
CA SER A 207 -15.04 -7.95 -0.73
C SER A 207 -13.61 -8.10 -1.21
N ASN A 208 -13.17 -9.36 -1.39
CA ASN A 208 -11.83 -9.66 -1.89
C ASN A 208 -11.76 -9.82 -3.42
N GLU A 209 -12.86 -9.64 -4.15
CA GLU A 209 -12.92 -9.82 -5.62
C GLU A 209 -12.02 -8.84 -6.38
N TYR A 210 -11.80 -7.68 -5.81
CA TYR A 210 -10.92 -6.65 -6.33
C TYR A 210 -9.48 -7.11 -6.51
N TYR A 211 -8.91 -7.82 -5.53
CA TYR A 211 -7.48 -8.15 -5.51
C TYR A 211 -7.01 -9.09 -6.63
N PRO A 212 -7.70 -10.20 -6.94
CA PRO A 212 -7.30 -11.07 -8.06
C PRO A 212 -7.36 -10.34 -9.41
N ALA A 213 -8.36 -9.49 -9.62
CA ALA A 213 -8.50 -8.74 -10.86
C ALA A 213 -7.34 -7.73 -11.04
N LEU A 214 -7.00 -7.01 -9.98
CA LEU A 214 -5.86 -6.08 -9.99
C LEU A 214 -4.53 -6.83 -10.17
N ALA A 215 -4.34 -7.94 -9.47
CA ALA A 215 -3.13 -8.75 -9.59
C ALA A 215 -2.93 -9.25 -11.03
N ALA A 216 -4.00 -9.70 -11.70
CA ALA A 216 -3.92 -10.13 -13.10
C ALA A 216 -3.46 -8.99 -14.03
N ILE A 217 -3.94 -7.75 -13.82
CA ILE A 217 -3.49 -6.57 -14.58
C ILE A 217 -1.99 -6.34 -14.38
N LEU A 218 -1.52 -6.38 -13.14
CA LEU A 218 -0.11 -6.15 -12.82
C LEU A 218 0.80 -7.27 -13.33
N PHE A 219 0.40 -8.53 -13.20
CA PHE A 219 1.19 -9.65 -13.72
C PHE A 219 1.31 -9.62 -15.25
N ASN A 220 0.23 -9.28 -15.95
CA ASN A 220 0.30 -9.10 -17.41
C ASN A 220 1.26 -7.97 -17.79
N LEU A 221 1.21 -6.84 -17.07
CA LEU A 221 2.16 -5.75 -17.30
C LEU A 221 3.61 -6.19 -17.02
N ALA A 222 3.84 -6.96 -15.96
CA ALA A 222 5.17 -7.48 -15.62
C ALA A 222 5.75 -8.37 -16.74
N VAL A 223 4.90 -9.23 -17.33
CA VAL A 223 5.29 -10.05 -18.50
C VAL A 223 5.68 -9.16 -19.69
N GLU A 224 4.84 -8.19 -20.02
CA GLU A 224 5.13 -7.26 -21.13
C GLU A 224 6.42 -6.45 -20.92
N LEU A 225 6.68 -5.98 -19.69
CA LEU A 225 7.91 -5.27 -19.33
C LEU A 225 9.14 -6.16 -19.49
N LYS A 226 9.02 -7.42 -19.10
CA LYS A 226 10.10 -8.40 -19.29
C LYS A 226 10.37 -8.68 -20.76
N GLU A 227 9.34 -8.93 -21.54
CA GLU A 227 9.46 -9.28 -22.97
C GLU A 227 10.00 -8.10 -23.80
N ASN A 228 9.52 -6.88 -23.55
CA ASN A 228 9.84 -5.71 -24.38
C ASN A 228 11.07 -4.93 -23.90
N LEU A 229 11.37 -4.96 -22.61
CA LEU A 229 12.45 -4.15 -22.01
C LEU A 229 13.52 -4.98 -21.30
N GLY A 230 13.32 -6.28 -21.15
CA GLY A 230 14.18 -7.13 -20.32
C GLY A 230 14.21 -6.70 -18.85
N VAL A 231 13.13 -6.07 -18.37
CA VAL A 231 12.98 -5.65 -16.98
C VAL A 231 12.26 -6.76 -16.22
N HIS A 232 12.87 -7.23 -15.15
CA HIS A 232 12.25 -8.18 -14.23
C HIS A 232 11.64 -7.42 -13.07
N ILE A 233 10.37 -7.69 -12.79
CA ILE A 233 9.66 -7.16 -11.62
C ILE A 233 9.84 -8.16 -10.48
N GLY A 234 10.38 -7.69 -9.34
CA GLY A 234 10.62 -8.47 -8.13
C GLY A 234 9.64 -8.17 -7.02
#